data_a26f08d81189b7386f790031982a6685
#
_entry.id   a26f08d81189b7386f790031982a6685
#
_cell.length_a   1.000
_cell.length_b   1.000
_cell.length_c   1.000
_cell.angle_alpha   90.00
_cell.angle_beta   90.00
_cell.angle_gamma   90.00
#
_symmetry.space_group_name_H-M   'P 1'
#
loop_
_entity.id
_entity.type
_entity.pdbx_description
1 polymer ?
#
loop_
_entity_poly.entity_id
_entity_poly.type
_entity_poly.pdbx_seq_one_letter_code
_entity_poly.pdbx_strand_id
1 'polypeptide(L)'
;MADHSKEIVLRGAVFDERTASDICRVEHFDEADAEHFRAGIESGLYNLLSVEIDGDRRGSIILSWERGDTLTLFCNVLSAEHVPGVNIVSEIVEMMAVYAKAKGAGMLRFWTRREGLVRITEQMGFTRNYVMERAV
;
A
#
# COMPACT_ATOMS: atom_id res chain seq x y z
N MET A 1 -17.06 29.36 4.28
CA MET A 1 -17.36 28.26 3.33
C MET A 1 -16.76 26.97 3.84
N ALA A 2 -17.52 25.91 3.85
CA ALA A 2 -17.00 24.63 4.31
C ALA A 2 -15.87 24.14 3.41
N ASP A 3 -14.81 23.65 4.00
CA ASP A 3 -13.76 22.97 3.30
C ASP A 3 -14.31 21.60 2.83
N HIS A 4 -14.29 21.38 1.52
CA HIS A 4 -14.75 20.12 0.94
C HIS A 4 -13.58 19.18 0.62
N SER A 5 -12.53 19.23 1.45
CA SER A 5 -11.44 18.27 1.33
C SER A 5 -12.00 16.85 1.49
N LYS A 6 -11.60 15.96 0.60
CA LYS A 6 -12.05 14.57 0.62
C LYS A 6 -11.32 13.82 1.72
N GLU A 7 -12.09 13.10 2.53
CA GLU A 7 -11.56 12.30 3.60
C GLU A 7 -11.14 10.93 3.09
N ILE A 8 -9.89 10.57 3.38
CA ILE A 8 -9.35 9.22 3.10
C ILE A 8 -9.42 8.42 4.38
N VAL A 9 -10.05 7.25 4.30
CA VAL A 9 -10.13 6.31 5.41
C VAL A 9 -9.52 4.98 4.97
N LEU A 10 -8.64 4.45 5.80
CA LEU A 10 -8.09 3.10 5.64
C LEU A 10 -8.78 2.20 6.64
N ARG A 11 -9.41 1.14 6.15
CA ARG A 11 -10.25 0.26 6.97
C ARG A 11 -9.89 -1.20 6.76
N GLY A 12 -9.79 -1.97 7.84
CA GLY A 12 -9.61 -3.41 7.74
C GLY A 12 -10.70 -4.05 6.89
N ALA A 13 -10.32 -4.95 5.97
CA ALA A 13 -11.23 -5.53 5.01
C ALA A 13 -11.02 -7.04 4.87
N VAL A 14 -12.05 -7.71 4.35
CA VAL A 14 -12.00 -9.11 3.97
C VAL A 14 -11.71 -9.18 2.47
N PHE A 15 -10.91 -10.16 2.05
CA PHE A 15 -10.60 -10.35 0.63
C PHE A 15 -11.89 -10.66 -0.16
N ASP A 16 -12.10 -9.91 -1.24
CA ASP A 16 -13.24 -10.05 -2.14
C ASP A 16 -12.82 -9.85 -3.60
N GLU A 17 -13.78 -9.86 -4.53
CA GLU A 17 -13.49 -9.65 -5.96
C GLU A 17 -12.87 -8.29 -6.24
N ARG A 18 -13.26 -7.26 -5.50
CA ARG A 18 -12.68 -5.93 -5.63
C ARG A 18 -11.20 -5.95 -5.27
N THR A 19 -10.83 -6.67 -4.21
CA THR A 19 -9.44 -6.83 -3.80
C THR A 19 -8.62 -7.48 -4.91
N ALA A 20 -9.12 -8.57 -5.47
CA ALA A 20 -8.44 -9.27 -6.57
C ALA A 20 -8.25 -8.34 -7.78
N SER A 21 -9.28 -7.59 -8.14
CA SER A 21 -9.22 -6.62 -9.22
C SER A 21 -8.19 -5.51 -8.95
N ASP A 22 -8.15 -5.00 -7.73
CA ASP A 22 -7.20 -3.96 -7.35
C ASP A 22 -5.75 -4.47 -7.42
N ILE A 23 -5.49 -5.71 -7.00
CA ILE A 23 -4.16 -6.31 -7.10
C ILE A 23 -3.73 -6.40 -8.56
N CYS A 24 -4.61 -6.88 -9.44
CA CYS A 24 -4.30 -7.06 -10.86
C CYS A 24 -4.14 -5.74 -11.61
N ARG A 25 -4.55 -4.62 -11.05
CA ARG A 25 -4.27 -3.28 -11.61
C ARG A 25 -2.84 -2.84 -11.38
N VAL A 26 -2.17 -3.39 -10.39
CA VAL A 26 -0.77 -3.07 -10.14
C VAL A 26 0.06 -3.75 -11.23
N GLU A 27 0.90 -2.97 -11.88
CA GLU A 27 1.83 -3.50 -12.87
C GLU A 27 2.63 -4.66 -12.28
N HIS A 28 2.79 -5.72 -13.01
CA HIS A 28 3.47 -6.98 -12.67
C HIS A 28 2.66 -8.00 -11.88
N PHE A 29 1.48 -7.65 -11.38
CA PHE A 29 0.66 -8.61 -10.65
C PHE A 29 -0.42 -9.22 -11.54
N ASP A 30 -0.65 -10.51 -11.40
CA ASP A 30 -1.65 -11.28 -12.11
C ASP A 30 -2.56 -12.05 -11.16
N GLU A 31 -3.39 -12.94 -11.71
CA GLU A 31 -4.32 -13.74 -10.90
C GLU A 31 -3.60 -14.68 -9.92
N ALA A 32 -2.42 -15.19 -10.29
CA ALA A 32 -1.63 -16.02 -9.39
C ALA A 32 -1.12 -15.23 -8.19
N ASP A 33 -0.73 -13.96 -8.41
CA ASP A 33 -0.35 -13.05 -7.33
C ASP A 33 -1.54 -12.74 -6.43
N ALA A 34 -2.72 -12.48 -7.02
CA ALA A 34 -3.94 -12.23 -6.26
C ALA A 34 -4.27 -13.44 -5.35
N GLU A 35 -4.14 -14.66 -5.85
CA GLU A 35 -4.36 -15.87 -5.06
C GLU A 35 -3.33 -16.03 -3.94
N HIS A 36 -2.07 -15.70 -4.21
CA HIS A 36 -1.02 -15.70 -3.20
C HIS A 36 -1.35 -14.75 -2.05
N PHE A 37 -1.77 -13.54 -2.37
CA PHE A 37 -2.15 -12.57 -1.36
C PHE A 37 -3.42 -12.98 -0.62
N ARG A 38 -4.40 -13.57 -1.31
CA ARG A 38 -5.61 -14.07 -0.67
C ARG A 38 -5.27 -15.11 0.41
N ALA A 39 -4.44 -16.08 0.07
CA ALA A 39 -4.02 -17.12 1.02
C ALA A 39 -3.27 -16.51 2.21
N GLY A 40 -2.39 -15.55 1.97
CA GLY A 40 -1.65 -14.86 3.03
C GLY A 40 -2.53 -14.02 3.93
N ILE A 41 -3.55 -13.38 3.38
CA ILE A 41 -4.51 -12.60 4.17
C ILE A 41 -5.35 -13.54 5.04
N GLU A 42 -5.85 -14.63 4.48
CA GLU A 42 -6.65 -15.60 5.23
C GLU A 42 -5.86 -16.28 6.35
N SER A 43 -4.57 -16.51 6.17
CA SER A 43 -3.69 -17.11 7.17
C SER A 43 -3.15 -16.11 8.21
N GLY A 44 -3.40 -14.82 8.03
CA GLY A 44 -2.91 -13.77 8.93
C GLY A 44 -1.49 -13.29 8.64
N LEU A 45 -0.87 -13.76 7.56
CA LEU A 45 0.47 -13.31 7.14
C LEU A 45 0.45 -11.88 6.61
N TYR A 46 -0.62 -11.51 5.91
CA TYR A 46 -0.83 -10.18 5.37
C TYR A 46 -2.07 -9.54 5.97
N ASN A 47 -2.03 -8.21 6.08
CA ASN A 47 -3.16 -7.40 6.51
C ASN A 47 -3.71 -6.65 5.30
N LEU A 48 -5.02 -6.74 5.09
CA LEU A 48 -5.71 -6.05 4.01
C LEU A 48 -6.47 -4.85 4.55
N LEU A 49 -6.25 -3.70 3.90
CA LEU A 49 -7.02 -2.49 4.16
C LEU A 49 -7.73 -2.06 2.88
N SER A 50 -8.98 -1.63 3.01
CA SER A 50 -9.65 -0.91 1.94
C SER A 50 -9.29 0.57 2.03
N VAL A 51 -9.16 1.21 0.86
CA VAL A 51 -9.01 2.67 0.76
C VAL A 51 -10.38 3.23 0.41
N GLU A 52 -10.93 4.05 1.29
CA GLU A 52 -12.22 4.70 1.09
C GLU A 52 -12.04 6.20 1.01
N ILE A 53 -12.72 6.83 0.06
CA ILE A 53 -12.75 8.29 -0.07
C ILE A 53 -14.20 8.70 -0.07
N ASP A 54 -14.59 9.51 0.92
CA ASP A 54 -15.95 9.95 1.15
C ASP A 54 -16.97 8.79 1.18
N GLY A 55 -16.54 7.67 1.78
CA GLY A 55 -17.35 6.46 1.93
C GLY A 55 -17.33 5.49 0.76
N ASP A 56 -16.72 5.87 -0.37
CA ASP A 56 -16.60 5.00 -1.55
C ASP A 56 -15.25 4.29 -1.56
N ARG A 57 -15.27 2.98 -1.77
CA ARG A 57 -14.03 2.21 -1.88
C ARG A 57 -13.31 2.53 -3.18
N ARG A 58 -12.06 2.98 -3.09
CA ARG A 58 -11.23 3.41 -4.21
C ARG A 58 -9.97 2.59 -4.39
N GLY A 59 -9.70 1.65 -3.51
CA GLY A 59 -8.51 0.84 -3.64
C GLY A 59 -8.30 -0.14 -2.50
N SER A 60 -7.14 -0.80 -2.57
CA SER A 60 -6.71 -1.80 -1.59
C SER A 60 -5.25 -1.60 -1.25
N ILE A 61 -4.90 -1.87 0.00
CA ILE A 61 -3.53 -1.88 0.50
C ILE A 61 -3.29 -3.22 1.19
N ILE A 62 -2.15 -3.83 0.90
CA ILE A 62 -1.75 -5.08 1.57
C ILE A 62 -0.42 -4.83 2.26
N LEU A 63 -0.39 -5.08 3.55
CA LEU A 63 0.73 -4.82 4.44
C LEU A 63 1.22 -6.10 5.09
N SER A 64 2.52 -6.14 5.39
CA SER A 64 3.10 -7.17 6.25
C SER A 64 4.11 -6.55 7.19
N TRP A 65 4.40 -7.25 8.30
CA TRP A 65 5.40 -6.85 9.27
C TRP A 65 6.63 -7.73 9.11
N GLU A 66 7.79 -7.09 9.02
CA GLU A 66 9.06 -7.78 8.97
C GLU A 66 9.86 -7.46 10.22
N ARG A 67 10.32 -8.52 10.90
CA ARG A 67 11.15 -8.37 12.10
C ARG A 67 12.62 -8.60 11.73
N GLY A 68 13.45 -7.64 12.06
CA GLY A 68 14.90 -7.70 11.94
C GLY A 68 15.47 -6.91 13.11
N ASP A 69 16.58 -6.23 12.91
CA ASP A 69 17.12 -5.31 13.90
C ASP A 69 16.14 -4.18 14.20
N THR A 70 15.33 -3.83 13.20
CA THR A 70 14.26 -2.85 13.29
C THR A 70 12.98 -3.49 12.79
N LEU A 71 11.86 -3.23 13.46
CA LEU A 71 10.55 -3.63 12.96
C LEU A 71 10.23 -2.78 11.73
N THR A 72 9.88 -3.43 10.63
CA THR A 72 9.56 -2.78 9.37
C THR A 72 8.11 -3.06 8.98
N LEU A 73 7.39 -2.01 8.62
CA LEU A 73 6.11 -2.17 7.92
C LEU A 73 6.40 -2.21 6.42
N PHE A 74 6.04 -3.29 5.77
CA PHE A 74 6.23 -3.47 4.34
C PHE A 74 4.89 -3.32 3.62
N CYS A 75 4.83 -2.38 2.68
CA CYS A 75 3.67 -2.23 1.80
C CYS A 75 3.87 -3.11 0.57
N ASN A 76 3.13 -4.22 0.50
CA ASN A 76 3.23 -5.18 -0.59
C ASN A 76 2.42 -4.75 -1.81
N VAL A 77 1.26 -4.15 -1.57
CA VAL A 77 0.35 -3.69 -2.63
C VAL A 77 -0.24 -2.36 -2.20
N LEU A 78 -0.19 -1.40 -3.09
CA LEU A 78 -0.93 -0.15 -3.01
C LEU A 78 -1.59 0.06 -4.37
N SER A 79 -2.89 -0.16 -4.42
CA SER A 79 -3.69 0.02 -5.63
C SER A 79 -4.84 0.95 -5.31
N ALA A 80 -4.84 2.14 -5.90
CA ALA A 80 -5.86 3.15 -5.64
C ALA A 80 -6.22 3.86 -6.94
N GLU A 81 -7.51 4.09 -7.14
CA GLU A 81 -8.01 4.83 -8.27
C GLU A 81 -7.63 6.31 -8.15
N HIS A 82 -7.32 6.91 -9.29
CA HIS A 82 -7.12 8.36 -9.34
C HIS A 82 -8.45 9.07 -9.02
N VAL A 83 -8.39 10.01 -8.08
CA VAL A 83 -9.53 10.85 -7.72
C VAL A 83 -9.12 12.31 -7.91
N PRO A 84 -9.83 13.08 -8.76
CA PRO A 84 -9.50 14.47 -8.99
C PRO A 84 -9.47 15.28 -7.69
N GLY A 85 -8.47 16.13 -7.54
CA GLY A 85 -8.30 16.97 -6.36
C GLY A 85 -7.72 16.28 -5.13
N VAL A 86 -7.37 14.99 -5.23
CA VAL A 86 -6.78 14.23 -4.13
C VAL A 86 -5.40 13.71 -4.55
N ASN A 87 -4.39 14.02 -3.75
CA ASN A 87 -3.06 13.42 -3.92
C ASN A 87 -3.02 12.12 -3.09
N ILE A 88 -3.71 11.11 -3.60
CA ILE A 88 -4.04 9.90 -2.85
C ILE A 88 -2.80 9.12 -2.40
N VAL A 89 -1.81 8.99 -3.28
CA VAL A 89 -0.60 8.21 -2.98
C VAL A 89 0.19 8.85 -1.83
N SER A 90 0.45 10.15 -1.91
CA SER A 90 1.20 10.87 -0.86
C SER A 90 0.48 10.81 0.48
N GLU A 91 -0.84 11.00 0.48
CA GLU A 91 -1.63 10.96 1.71
C GLU A 91 -1.66 9.56 2.33
N ILE A 92 -1.81 8.52 1.52
CA ILE A 92 -1.77 7.14 2.01
C ILE A 92 -0.39 6.80 2.58
N VAL A 93 0.69 7.19 1.91
CA VAL A 93 2.05 6.94 2.39
C VAL A 93 2.28 7.61 3.75
N GLU A 94 1.83 8.84 3.93
CA GLU A 94 1.90 9.52 5.22
C GLU A 94 1.08 8.79 6.30
N MET A 95 -0.12 8.34 5.97
CA MET A 95 -0.96 7.57 6.90
C MET A 95 -0.28 6.28 7.31
N MET A 96 0.35 5.57 6.38
CA MET A 96 1.11 4.35 6.69
C MET A 96 2.31 4.65 7.59
N ALA A 97 3.01 5.75 7.35
CA ALA A 97 4.15 6.16 8.18
C ALA A 97 3.73 6.45 9.62
N VAL A 98 2.63 7.17 9.79
CA VAL A 98 2.07 7.46 11.13
C VAL A 98 1.66 6.15 11.83
N TYR A 99 0.99 5.26 11.13
CA TYR A 99 0.57 3.97 11.66
C TYR A 99 1.77 3.11 12.06
N ALA A 100 2.77 3.02 11.20
CA ALA A 100 4.00 2.27 11.46
C ALA A 100 4.69 2.77 12.73
N LYS A 101 4.86 4.08 12.84
CA LYS A 101 5.50 4.71 14.02
C LYS A 101 4.70 4.43 15.29
N ALA A 102 3.38 4.52 15.23
CA ALA A 102 2.51 4.24 16.38
C ALA A 102 2.61 2.78 16.86
N LYS A 103 2.94 1.85 15.96
CA LYS A 103 3.15 0.43 16.27
C LYS A 103 4.59 0.09 16.65
N GLY A 104 5.46 1.07 16.76
CA GLY A 104 6.86 0.87 17.14
C GLY A 104 7.79 0.49 16.02
N ALA A 105 7.35 0.60 14.77
CA ALA A 105 8.21 0.35 13.62
C ALA A 105 9.24 1.48 13.44
N GLY A 106 10.44 1.12 13.05
CA GLY A 106 11.48 2.08 12.70
C GLY A 106 11.62 2.31 11.20
N MET A 107 10.89 1.55 10.39
CA MET A 107 11.01 1.61 8.94
C MET A 107 9.67 1.34 8.27
N LEU A 108 9.40 2.08 7.21
CA LEU A 108 8.34 1.80 6.23
C LEU A 108 9.03 1.51 4.91
N ARG A 109 8.71 0.38 4.30
CA ARG A 109 9.38 -0.06 3.08
C ARG A 109 8.37 -0.50 2.03
N PHE A 110 8.69 -0.21 0.77
CA PHE A 110 8.04 -0.78 -0.40
C PHE A 110 9.06 -0.84 -1.53
N TRP A 111 8.75 -1.57 -2.59
CA TRP A 111 9.56 -1.49 -3.80
C TRP A 111 8.66 -1.28 -5.00
N THR A 112 9.21 -0.63 -6.03
CA THR A 112 8.47 -0.24 -7.21
C THR A 112 9.41 -0.14 -8.41
N ARG A 113 8.86 -0.32 -9.60
CA ARG A 113 9.55 -0.04 -10.86
C ARG A 113 9.12 1.30 -11.46
N ARG A 114 8.23 2.02 -10.78
CA ARG A 114 7.64 3.27 -11.29
C ARG A 114 8.47 4.46 -10.82
N GLU A 115 9.20 5.08 -11.76
CA GLU A 115 10.04 6.25 -11.45
C GLU A 115 9.26 7.43 -10.87
N GLY A 116 8.02 7.64 -11.32
CA GLY A 116 7.17 8.70 -10.76
C GLY A 116 6.91 8.50 -9.28
N LEU A 117 6.64 7.27 -8.85
CA LEU A 117 6.43 6.96 -7.43
C LEU A 117 7.73 7.13 -6.64
N VAL A 118 8.86 6.71 -7.20
CA VAL A 118 10.18 6.88 -6.58
C VAL A 118 10.43 8.37 -6.30
N ARG A 119 10.19 9.24 -7.27
CA ARG A 119 10.41 10.68 -7.09
C ARG A 119 9.52 11.29 -6.02
N ILE A 120 8.24 10.91 -5.99
CA ILE A 120 7.30 11.39 -4.97
C ILE A 120 7.78 10.97 -3.58
N THR A 121 8.13 9.69 -3.40
CA THR A 121 8.50 9.17 -2.08
C THR A 121 9.87 9.66 -1.63
N GLU A 122 10.81 9.91 -2.52
CA GLU A 122 12.09 10.54 -2.16
C GLU A 122 11.88 11.93 -1.54
N GLN A 123 10.91 12.69 -2.06
CA GLN A 123 10.54 14.00 -1.49
C GLN A 123 9.92 13.85 -0.09
N MET A 124 9.44 12.67 0.25
CA MET A 124 8.85 12.37 1.56
C MET A 124 9.86 11.73 2.52
N GLY A 125 11.14 11.70 2.17
CA GLY A 125 12.20 11.18 3.03
C GLY A 125 12.57 9.72 2.81
N PHE A 126 12.02 9.07 1.78
CA PHE A 126 12.42 7.70 1.43
C PHE A 126 13.79 7.70 0.74
N THR A 127 14.54 6.64 0.96
CA THR A 127 15.82 6.40 0.29
C THR A 127 15.70 5.22 -0.66
N ARG A 128 16.42 5.28 -1.78
CA ARG A 128 16.46 4.17 -2.73
C ARG A 128 17.32 3.04 -2.21
N ASN A 129 16.79 1.82 -2.35
CA ASN A 129 17.57 0.60 -2.17
C ASN A 129 17.41 -0.23 -3.43
N TYR A 130 18.47 -0.90 -3.84
CA TYR A 130 18.46 -1.63 -5.10
C TYR A 130 18.31 -3.13 -4.84
N VAL A 131 17.39 -3.76 -5.57
CA VAL A 131 17.29 -5.22 -5.65
C VAL A 131 17.91 -5.63 -6.98
N MET A 132 18.86 -6.54 -6.92
CA MET A 132 19.54 -7.08 -8.09
C MET A 132 19.01 -8.48 -8.34
N GLU A 133 18.54 -8.73 -9.56
CA GLU A 133 17.92 -10.00 -9.93
C GLU A 133 18.55 -10.55 -11.19
N ARG A 134 18.68 -11.87 -11.25
CA ARG A 134 19.11 -12.59 -12.43
C ARG A 134 18.29 -13.86 -12.56
N ALA A 135 17.64 -14.04 -13.70
CA ALA A 135 17.01 -15.31 -14.04
C ALA A 135 18.09 -16.39 -14.22
N VAL A 136 17.84 -17.56 -13.68
CA VAL A 136 18.75 -18.70 -13.75
C VAL A 136 18.08 -19.93 -14.33
#